data_fa1dcd95afc863dc085219578f02bc05
#
_entry.id   fa1dcd95afc863dc085219578f02bc05
#
_cell.length_a   1.000
_cell.length_b   1.000
_cell.length_c   1.000
_cell.angle_alpha   90.00
_cell.angle_beta   90.00
_cell.angle_gamma   90.00
#
_symmetry.space_group_name_H-M   'P 1'
#
loop_
_entity.id
_entity.type
_entity.pdbx_description
1 polymer ?
#
loop_
_entity_poly.entity_id
_entity_poly.type
_entity_poly.pdbx_seq_one_letter_code
_entity_poly.pdbx_strand_id
1 'polypeptide(L)'
;MIAGTPSPDLRGQSLAAIKRRSLLCFAIPGLILAYLVYVFFAFEVNDAFEDANLDNAKILVGDSYSYKTVVSHDNRSGRYVVAIEGEKKGRYTPGAQPAWVSLDGENADVDLADGYRVTIRDREVTFIIPNYGQITALPTRRGVEVELPDGPMPSWINLSRTRLNVKTPNGRISVTKAKTTVFRYFFGWELFWFTLDSPYYGLGFTELAAAAVSGEKNENGQTHALAIFQDFWFNPMWRPG
;
A
#
# COMPACT_ATOMS: atom_id res chain seq x y z
N MET A 1 -11.80 -68.00 -43.89
CA MET A 1 -12.53 -67.23 -42.81
C MET A 1 -11.53 -66.49 -42.01
N ILE A 2 -11.45 -65.19 -42.25
CA ILE A 2 -10.55 -64.29 -41.48
C ILE A 2 -11.41 -63.66 -40.36
N ALA A 3 -11.18 -64.06 -39.12
CA ALA A 3 -11.83 -63.49 -37.97
C ALA A 3 -11.37 -62.06 -37.79
N GLY A 4 -12.29 -61.09 -37.98
CA GLY A 4 -12.01 -59.68 -37.75
C GLY A 4 -11.78 -59.46 -36.26
N THR A 5 -10.63 -58.95 -35.91
CA THR A 5 -10.32 -58.45 -34.57
C THR A 5 -11.28 -57.31 -34.23
N PRO A 6 -11.94 -57.32 -33.07
CA PRO A 6 -12.80 -56.21 -32.65
C PRO A 6 -11.99 -54.94 -32.54
N SER A 7 -12.40 -53.90 -33.25
CA SER A 7 -11.78 -52.59 -33.16
C SER A 7 -11.91 -52.04 -31.72
N PRO A 8 -10.84 -51.55 -31.09
CA PRO A 8 -10.93 -51.02 -29.76
C PRO A 8 -11.90 -49.84 -29.74
N ASP A 9 -12.79 -49.80 -28.74
CA ASP A 9 -13.76 -48.71 -28.58
C ASP A 9 -13.01 -47.39 -28.19
N LEU A 10 -12.50 -46.73 -29.22
CA LEU A 10 -11.76 -45.48 -29.10
C LEU A 10 -12.61 -44.36 -28.52
N ARG A 11 -13.93 -44.40 -28.68
CA ARG A 11 -14.86 -43.42 -28.09
C ARG A 11 -15.01 -43.62 -26.59
N GLY A 12 -15.12 -44.85 -26.12
CA GLY A 12 -15.20 -45.16 -24.68
C GLY A 12 -13.91 -44.76 -23.95
N GLN A 13 -12.76 -45.04 -24.56
CA GLN A 13 -11.48 -44.71 -24.00
C GLN A 13 -11.22 -43.17 -23.94
N SER A 14 -11.61 -42.43 -24.97
CA SER A 14 -11.47 -40.99 -25.00
C SER A 14 -12.39 -40.28 -23.99
N LEU A 15 -13.63 -40.75 -23.85
CA LEU A 15 -14.56 -40.22 -22.84
C LEU A 15 -14.12 -40.54 -21.42
N ALA A 16 -13.56 -41.71 -21.17
CA ALA A 16 -13.00 -42.06 -19.85
C ALA A 16 -11.77 -41.20 -19.51
N ALA A 17 -10.90 -40.93 -20.49
CA ALA A 17 -9.74 -40.07 -20.31
C ALA A 17 -10.13 -38.60 -20.01
N ILE A 18 -11.15 -38.07 -20.70
CA ILE A 18 -11.68 -36.73 -20.48
C ILE A 18 -12.33 -36.63 -19.09
N LYS A 19 -13.16 -37.62 -18.70
CA LYS A 19 -13.74 -37.66 -17.35
C LYS A 19 -12.67 -37.72 -16.26
N ARG A 20 -11.65 -38.55 -16.42
CA ARG A 20 -10.56 -38.66 -15.47
C ARG A 20 -9.76 -37.36 -15.34
N ARG A 21 -9.51 -36.67 -16.45
CA ARG A 21 -8.83 -35.39 -16.49
C ARG A 21 -9.65 -34.27 -15.80
N SER A 22 -10.95 -34.23 -16.12
CA SER A 22 -11.89 -33.31 -15.46
C SER A 22 -11.97 -33.56 -13.94
N LEU A 23 -12.03 -34.82 -13.52
CA LEU A 23 -12.08 -35.17 -12.10
C LEU A 23 -10.81 -34.77 -11.37
N LEU A 24 -9.63 -34.89 -11.97
CA LEU A 24 -8.37 -34.44 -11.41
C LEU A 24 -8.30 -32.90 -11.32
N CYS A 25 -8.84 -32.19 -12.31
CA CYS A 25 -8.90 -30.73 -12.29
C CYS A 25 -9.71 -30.16 -11.11
N PHE A 26 -10.71 -30.90 -10.61
CA PHE A 26 -11.50 -30.50 -9.46
C PHE A 26 -11.01 -31.16 -8.15
N ALA A 27 -10.49 -32.38 -8.22
CA ALA A 27 -10.02 -33.12 -7.04
C ALA A 27 -8.77 -32.47 -6.44
N ILE A 28 -7.83 -31.99 -7.26
CA ILE A 28 -6.60 -31.36 -6.75
C ILE A 28 -6.91 -30.05 -6.02
N PRO A 29 -7.63 -29.08 -6.58
CA PRO A 29 -8.04 -27.88 -5.85
C PRO A 29 -8.89 -28.19 -4.62
N GLY A 30 -9.79 -29.16 -4.72
CA GLY A 30 -10.60 -29.61 -3.59
C GLY A 30 -9.77 -30.18 -2.43
N LEU A 31 -8.76 -30.97 -2.74
CA LEU A 31 -7.84 -31.53 -1.74
C LEU A 31 -6.96 -30.45 -1.10
N ILE A 32 -6.51 -29.48 -1.89
CA ILE A 32 -5.77 -28.33 -1.39
C ILE A 32 -6.67 -27.51 -0.45
N LEU A 33 -7.91 -27.24 -0.85
CA LEU A 33 -8.85 -26.52 -0.02
C LEU A 33 -9.15 -27.26 1.29
N ALA A 34 -9.39 -28.57 1.21
CA ALA A 34 -9.61 -29.41 2.40
C ALA A 34 -8.39 -29.40 3.34
N TYR A 35 -7.19 -29.43 2.77
CA TYR A 35 -5.95 -29.32 3.55
C TYR A 35 -5.82 -27.95 4.20
N LEU A 36 -6.13 -26.87 3.50
CA LEU A 36 -6.10 -25.53 4.08
C LEU A 36 -7.12 -25.36 5.23
N VAL A 37 -8.33 -25.94 5.06
CA VAL A 37 -9.35 -25.96 6.11
C VAL A 37 -8.85 -26.77 7.31
N TYR A 38 -8.26 -27.95 7.07
CA TYR A 38 -7.67 -28.76 8.12
C TYR A 38 -6.58 -27.98 8.88
N VAL A 39 -5.65 -27.35 8.17
CA VAL A 39 -4.57 -26.53 8.76
C VAL A 39 -5.16 -25.39 9.58
N PHE A 40 -6.19 -24.71 9.08
CA PHE A 40 -6.86 -23.63 9.77
C PHE A 40 -7.38 -24.05 11.16
N PHE A 41 -8.01 -25.23 11.24
CA PHE A 41 -8.51 -25.76 12.51
C PHE A 41 -7.42 -26.42 13.36
N ALA A 42 -6.46 -27.11 12.74
CA ALA A 42 -5.40 -27.81 13.46
C ALA A 42 -4.41 -26.87 14.17
N PHE A 43 -4.23 -25.66 13.63
CA PHE A 43 -3.36 -24.64 14.22
C PHE A 43 -4.14 -23.59 15.02
N GLU A 44 -5.44 -23.88 15.33
CA GLU A 44 -6.27 -22.98 16.14
C GLU A 44 -6.18 -21.51 15.66
N VAL A 45 -6.15 -21.34 14.33
CA VAL A 45 -5.99 -20.02 13.69
C VAL A 45 -7.11 -19.06 14.12
N ASN A 46 -8.27 -19.60 14.48
CA ASN A 46 -9.38 -18.82 15.01
C ASN A 46 -9.01 -18.12 16.32
N ASP A 47 -8.35 -18.82 17.24
CA ASP A 47 -7.94 -18.27 18.54
C ASP A 47 -6.86 -17.20 18.34
N ALA A 48 -5.98 -17.41 17.35
CA ALA A 48 -4.99 -16.41 16.97
C ALA A 48 -5.63 -15.12 16.39
N PHE A 49 -6.82 -15.22 15.80
CA PHE A 49 -7.58 -14.03 15.35
C PHE A 49 -8.31 -13.33 16.50
N GLU A 50 -8.77 -14.04 17.50
CA GLU A 50 -9.43 -13.45 18.68
C GLU A 50 -8.43 -12.68 19.56
N ASP A 51 -7.20 -13.19 19.68
CA ASP A 51 -6.11 -12.54 20.42
C ASP A 51 -5.34 -11.52 19.54
N ALA A 52 -5.55 -11.52 18.21
CA ALA A 52 -4.86 -10.62 17.31
C ALA A 52 -5.35 -9.19 17.49
N ASN A 53 -4.44 -8.32 17.85
CA ASN A 53 -4.69 -6.88 17.80
C ASN A 53 -4.85 -6.46 16.33
N LEU A 54 -6.12 -6.46 15.85
CA LEU A 54 -6.49 -6.14 14.47
C LEU A 54 -5.99 -4.75 14.05
N ASP A 55 -5.86 -3.82 14.98
CA ASP A 55 -5.34 -2.49 14.68
C ASP A 55 -3.84 -2.52 14.39
N ASN A 56 -3.09 -3.32 15.14
CA ASN A 56 -1.68 -3.55 14.83
C ASN A 56 -1.50 -4.32 13.51
N ALA A 57 -2.38 -5.27 13.20
CA ALA A 57 -2.37 -5.98 11.92
C ALA A 57 -2.66 -5.04 10.75
N LYS A 58 -3.65 -4.15 10.86
CA LYS A 58 -3.93 -3.10 9.86
C LYS A 58 -2.73 -2.18 9.65
N ILE A 59 -2.07 -1.76 10.73
CA ILE A 59 -0.85 -0.92 10.66
C ILE A 59 0.27 -1.67 9.94
N LEU A 60 0.50 -2.94 10.25
CA LEU A 60 1.51 -3.77 9.60
C LEU A 60 1.23 -3.99 8.12
N VAL A 61 -0.01 -4.30 7.77
CA VAL A 61 -0.46 -4.42 6.38
C VAL A 61 -0.30 -3.08 5.67
N GLY A 62 -0.76 -1.99 6.28
CA GLY A 62 -0.58 -0.64 5.75
C GLY A 62 0.89 -0.29 5.53
N ASP A 63 1.77 -0.62 6.47
CA ASP A 63 3.20 -0.34 6.34
C ASP A 63 3.90 -1.22 5.29
N SER A 64 3.40 -2.42 5.02
CA SER A 64 4.02 -3.38 4.11
C SER A 64 3.54 -3.26 2.66
N TYR A 65 2.25 -2.98 2.46
CA TYR A 65 1.62 -3.02 1.14
C TYR A 65 1.14 -1.67 0.63
N SER A 66 0.95 -0.68 1.51
CA SER A 66 0.50 0.62 1.04
C SER A 66 1.61 1.37 0.35
N TYR A 67 1.20 2.06 -0.69
CA TYR A 67 2.07 3.03 -1.33
C TYR A 67 2.22 4.23 -0.41
N LYS A 68 3.45 4.67 -0.21
CA LYS A 68 3.74 5.73 0.73
C LYS A 68 4.15 6.98 -0.03
N THR A 69 3.40 8.03 0.15
CA THR A 69 3.90 9.35 -0.19
C THR A 69 4.49 9.99 1.05
N VAL A 70 5.54 10.74 0.86
CA VAL A 70 6.29 11.34 1.94
C VAL A 70 6.34 12.86 1.81
N VAL A 71 5.97 13.53 2.87
CA VAL A 71 6.27 14.95 3.08
C VAL A 71 7.44 15.03 4.05
N SER A 72 8.54 15.57 3.59
CA SER A 72 9.75 15.75 4.40
C SER A 72 9.99 17.21 4.64
N HIS A 73 10.14 17.60 5.90
CA HIS A 73 10.52 18.93 6.33
C HIS A 73 11.90 18.88 6.97
N ASP A 74 12.83 19.64 6.44
CA ASP A 74 14.14 19.86 7.07
C ASP A 74 13.99 20.92 8.15
N ASN A 75 14.03 20.50 9.41
CA ASN A 75 13.80 21.36 10.58
C ASN A 75 14.89 22.45 10.78
N ARG A 76 15.96 22.44 9.99
CA ARG A 76 17.03 23.45 10.04
C ARG A 76 16.86 24.51 8.97
N SER A 77 16.56 24.09 7.76
CA SER A 77 16.45 24.97 6.58
C SER A 77 15.03 25.37 6.24
N GLY A 78 14.01 24.81 6.89
CA GLY A 78 12.61 25.07 6.60
C GLY A 78 12.13 24.47 5.26
N ARG A 79 12.97 23.71 4.54
CA ARG A 79 12.63 23.19 3.21
C ARG A 79 11.74 21.96 3.26
N TYR A 80 10.74 21.96 2.38
CA TYR A 80 9.84 20.83 2.16
C TYR A 80 10.19 20.06 0.88
N VAL A 81 10.01 18.77 0.93
CA VAL A 81 10.03 17.87 -0.23
C VAL A 81 8.82 16.96 -0.14
N VAL A 82 7.98 16.97 -1.17
CA VAL A 82 6.87 16.02 -1.32
C VAL A 82 7.25 15.02 -2.40
N ALA A 83 7.25 13.75 -2.06
CA ALA A 83 7.69 12.69 -2.96
C ALA A 83 6.91 11.41 -2.73
N ILE A 84 6.93 10.55 -3.73
CA ILE A 84 6.57 9.15 -3.56
C ILE A 84 7.78 8.44 -2.94
N GLU A 85 7.55 7.50 -2.03
CA GLU A 85 8.64 6.83 -1.32
C GLU A 85 9.60 6.15 -2.31
N GLY A 86 10.88 6.42 -2.14
CA GLY A 86 11.94 5.97 -3.02
C GLY A 86 12.32 7.01 -4.08
N GLU A 87 13.62 7.25 -4.25
CA GLU A 87 14.14 8.27 -5.18
C GLU A 87 13.77 8.01 -6.64
N LYS A 88 13.58 6.74 -7.00
CA LYS A 88 13.22 6.31 -8.35
C LYS A 88 11.75 6.52 -8.71
N LYS A 89 10.90 6.84 -7.74
CA LYS A 89 9.45 6.91 -7.90
C LYS A 89 8.94 8.31 -8.25
N GLY A 90 9.78 9.31 -8.12
CA GLY A 90 9.46 10.68 -8.51
C GLY A 90 9.22 11.62 -7.34
N ARG A 91 9.33 12.90 -7.63
CA ARG A 91 9.05 14.00 -6.71
C ARG A 91 8.02 14.92 -7.32
N TYR A 92 7.12 15.41 -6.49
CA TYR A 92 6.20 16.44 -6.93
C TYR A 92 6.96 17.75 -7.14
N THR A 93 6.67 18.41 -8.24
CA THR A 93 7.22 19.76 -8.49
C THR A 93 6.60 20.76 -7.50
N PRO A 94 7.34 21.78 -7.07
CA PRO A 94 6.76 22.86 -6.26
C PRO A 94 5.54 23.48 -6.97
N GLY A 95 4.44 23.60 -6.26
CA GLY A 95 3.17 24.10 -6.80
C GLY A 95 2.26 23.06 -7.49
N ALA A 96 2.76 21.84 -7.74
CA ALA A 96 1.98 20.73 -8.29
C ALA A 96 1.80 19.58 -7.27
N GLN A 97 1.92 19.88 -5.98
CA GLN A 97 1.72 18.89 -4.91
C GLN A 97 0.26 18.43 -4.89
N PRO A 98 0.03 17.20 -4.38
CA PRO A 98 -1.32 16.65 -4.30
C PRO A 98 -2.21 17.45 -3.36
N ALA A 99 -3.53 17.39 -3.60
CA ALA A 99 -4.53 18.17 -2.87
C ALA A 99 -4.56 17.95 -1.34
N TRP A 100 -4.03 16.82 -0.87
CA TRP A 100 -3.93 16.50 0.56
C TRP A 100 -2.70 17.14 1.26
N VAL A 101 -1.87 17.87 0.52
CA VAL A 101 -0.75 18.65 1.05
C VAL A 101 -0.92 20.11 0.69
N SER A 102 -0.97 20.98 1.68
CA SER A 102 -0.91 22.42 1.51
C SER A 102 0.39 22.94 2.10
N LEU A 103 1.18 23.65 1.32
CA LEU A 103 2.42 24.27 1.75
C LEU A 103 2.29 25.79 1.63
N ASP A 104 2.61 26.49 2.71
CA ASP A 104 2.63 27.95 2.76
C ASP A 104 3.89 28.44 3.52
N GLY A 105 4.92 28.73 2.76
CA GLY A 105 6.22 29.12 3.30
C GLY A 105 6.83 28.02 4.20
N GLU A 106 7.01 28.32 5.48
CA GLU A 106 7.50 27.37 6.49
C GLU A 106 6.38 26.55 7.15
N ASN A 107 5.13 26.70 6.69
CA ASN A 107 3.99 26.00 7.21
C ASN A 107 3.54 24.88 6.25
N ALA A 108 3.04 23.80 6.81
CA ALA A 108 2.45 22.70 6.04
C ALA A 108 1.23 22.12 6.75
N ASP A 109 0.22 21.79 5.96
CA ASP A 109 -0.93 21.00 6.38
C ASP A 109 -0.96 19.73 5.53
N VAL A 110 -0.98 18.58 6.19
CA VAL A 110 -0.99 17.26 5.56
C VAL A 110 -2.21 16.50 6.04
N ASP A 111 -3.13 16.23 5.15
CA ASP A 111 -4.30 15.42 5.42
C ASP A 111 -3.98 13.94 5.16
N LEU A 112 -4.11 13.11 6.18
CA LEU A 112 -3.88 11.66 6.09
C LEU A 112 -5.16 10.86 5.88
N ALA A 113 -6.28 11.54 5.62
CA ALA A 113 -7.64 11.00 5.55
C ALA A 113 -8.21 10.56 6.92
N ASP A 114 -9.52 10.22 6.94
CA ASP A 114 -10.26 9.71 8.11
C ASP A 114 -10.08 10.55 9.39
N GLY A 115 -9.84 11.86 9.24
CA GLY A 115 -9.64 12.78 10.36
C GLY A 115 -8.22 12.82 10.92
N TYR A 116 -7.30 12.03 10.39
CA TYR A 116 -5.88 12.14 10.73
C TYR A 116 -5.26 13.33 9.99
N ARG A 117 -4.67 14.26 10.72
CA ARG A 117 -4.08 15.47 10.14
C ARG A 117 -2.77 15.84 10.84
N VAL A 118 -1.81 16.26 10.04
CA VAL A 118 -0.54 16.79 10.52
C VAL A 118 -0.42 18.25 10.11
N THR A 119 -0.13 19.09 11.06
CA THR A 119 0.12 20.51 10.84
C THR A 119 1.54 20.83 11.29
N ILE A 120 2.30 21.53 10.47
CA ILE A 120 3.62 22.03 10.81
C ILE A 120 3.55 23.55 10.78
N ARG A 121 3.93 24.19 11.88
CA ARG A 121 4.01 25.65 12.00
C ARG A 121 5.37 26.01 12.56
N ASP A 122 6.17 26.70 11.77
CA ASP A 122 7.59 26.89 12.03
C ASP A 122 8.30 25.55 12.26
N ARG A 123 8.50 25.20 13.54
CA ARG A 123 9.12 23.92 13.95
C ARG A 123 8.19 23.03 14.74
N GLU A 124 7.07 23.57 15.18
CA GLU A 124 6.09 22.80 15.93
C GLU A 124 5.30 21.90 15.00
N VAL A 125 5.25 20.63 15.35
CA VAL A 125 4.54 19.60 14.61
C VAL A 125 3.38 19.12 15.45
N THR A 126 2.17 19.38 14.98
CA THR A 126 0.93 18.94 15.62
C THR A 126 0.33 17.77 14.82
N PHE A 127 0.04 16.68 15.50
CA PHE A 127 -0.63 15.54 14.91
C PHE A 127 -1.97 15.30 15.60
N ILE A 128 -3.05 15.43 14.85
CA ILE A 128 -4.43 15.17 15.29
C ILE A 128 -4.78 13.73 14.97
N ILE A 129 -5.16 12.97 15.98
CA ILE A 129 -5.49 11.54 15.89
C ILE A 129 -6.92 11.33 16.40
N PRO A 130 -7.84 10.84 15.54
CA PRO A 130 -9.20 10.54 15.97
C PRO A 130 -9.23 9.62 17.20
N ASN A 131 -10.12 9.92 18.14
CA ASN A 131 -10.34 9.17 19.39
C ASN A 131 -9.15 9.15 20.39
N TYR A 132 -8.00 9.71 20.02
CA TYR A 132 -6.86 9.82 20.95
C TYR A 132 -6.59 11.26 21.37
N GLY A 133 -6.64 12.20 20.42
CA GLY A 133 -6.39 13.61 20.67
C GLY A 133 -5.24 14.16 19.85
N GLN A 134 -4.61 15.20 20.37
CA GLN A 134 -3.55 15.93 19.70
C GLN A 134 -2.20 15.61 20.34
N ILE A 135 -1.22 15.31 19.50
CA ILE A 135 0.19 15.17 19.89
C ILE A 135 0.92 16.39 19.34
N THR A 136 1.66 17.09 20.19
CA THR A 136 2.52 18.20 19.79
C THR A 136 3.98 17.82 19.98
N ALA A 137 4.80 18.06 18.96
CA ALA A 137 6.22 17.75 18.99
C ALA A 137 7.04 18.96 18.53
N LEU A 138 8.00 19.37 19.34
CA LEU A 138 8.90 20.47 19.06
C LEU A 138 10.35 19.96 18.93
N PRO A 139 10.93 19.99 17.72
CA PRO A 139 12.35 19.70 17.51
C PRO A 139 13.23 20.78 18.16
N THR A 140 14.03 20.39 19.12
CA THR A 140 14.94 21.30 19.84
C THR A 140 16.40 20.95 19.56
N ARG A 141 17.33 21.77 20.00
CA ARG A 141 18.78 21.47 19.91
C ARG A 141 19.19 20.23 20.69
N ARG A 142 18.44 19.87 21.72
CA ARG A 142 18.73 18.75 22.63
C ARG A 142 17.99 17.47 22.30
N GLY A 143 16.99 17.51 21.39
CA GLY A 143 16.15 16.37 21.02
C GLY A 143 14.78 16.80 20.51
N VAL A 144 13.76 16.04 20.88
CA VAL A 144 12.36 16.34 20.56
C VAL A 144 11.59 16.43 21.87
N GLU A 145 10.98 17.57 22.11
CA GLU A 145 10.05 17.78 23.22
C GLU A 145 8.66 17.41 22.71
N VAL A 146 7.92 16.61 23.50
CA VAL A 146 6.63 16.06 23.06
C VAL A 146 5.60 16.26 24.16
N GLU A 147 4.45 16.78 23.77
CA GLU A 147 3.24 16.82 24.59
C GLU A 147 2.24 15.77 24.07
N LEU A 148 1.82 14.90 24.96
CA LEU A 148 0.84 13.86 24.69
C LEU A 148 -0.46 14.17 25.44
N PRO A 149 -1.62 13.70 24.95
CA PRO A 149 -2.85 13.71 25.71
C PRO A 149 -2.72 12.95 27.03
N ASP A 150 -3.52 13.31 28.00
CA ASP A 150 -3.57 12.61 29.29
C ASP A 150 -3.98 11.15 29.10
N GLY A 151 -3.22 10.24 29.72
CA GLY A 151 -3.50 8.81 29.68
C GLY A 151 -2.28 7.92 29.45
N PRO A 152 -2.45 6.61 29.38
CA PRO A 152 -1.36 5.68 29.09
C PRO A 152 -0.89 5.85 27.65
N MET A 153 0.41 5.82 27.43
CA MET A 153 1.00 5.90 26.09
C MET A 153 0.70 4.61 25.30
N PRO A 154 0.03 4.71 24.15
CA PRO A 154 -0.28 3.56 23.32
C PRO A 154 0.98 2.92 22.69
N SER A 155 0.90 1.63 22.33
CA SER A 155 2.00 0.87 21.72
C SER A 155 2.42 1.37 20.33
N TRP A 156 1.55 2.09 19.62
CA TRP A 156 1.83 2.68 18.32
C TRP A 156 2.56 4.03 18.39
N ILE A 157 2.78 4.57 19.60
CA ILE A 157 3.67 5.72 19.86
C ILE A 157 5.00 5.19 20.39
N ASN A 158 6.07 5.51 19.68
CA ASN A 158 7.43 5.25 20.14
C ASN A 158 8.15 6.57 20.37
N LEU A 159 8.36 6.91 21.62
CA LEU A 159 8.99 8.13 22.05
C LEU A 159 10.35 7.84 22.66
N SER A 160 11.37 8.53 22.16
CA SER A 160 12.70 8.58 22.74
C SER A 160 13.15 10.03 22.87
N ARG A 161 14.23 10.27 23.59
CA ARG A 161 14.79 11.62 23.77
C ARG A 161 15.08 12.34 22.43
N THR A 162 15.40 11.60 21.36
CA THR A 162 15.84 12.15 20.08
C THR A 162 14.83 11.99 18.96
N ARG A 163 13.78 11.23 19.18
CA ARG A 163 12.82 10.87 18.13
C ARG A 163 11.44 10.58 18.70
N LEU A 164 10.44 11.10 18.01
CA LEU A 164 9.05 10.65 18.11
C LEU A 164 8.70 9.88 16.83
N ASN A 165 8.16 8.67 16.97
CA ASN A 165 7.51 7.95 15.89
C ASN A 165 6.09 7.62 16.29
N VAL A 166 5.14 7.98 15.45
CA VAL A 166 3.72 7.65 15.61
C VAL A 166 3.29 6.88 14.38
N LYS A 167 2.73 5.69 14.57
CA LYS A 167 2.22 4.83 13.50
C LYS A 167 0.71 4.75 13.61
N THR A 168 0.03 5.01 12.51
CA THR A 168 -1.43 4.89 12.41
C THR A 168 -1.78 4.11 11.14
N PRO A 169 -3.02 3.61 11.00
CA PRO A 169 -3.45 2.93 9.77
C PRO A 169 -3.30 3.79 8.51
N ASN A 170 -3.46 5.11 8.63
CA ASN A 170 -3.46 6.04 7.51
C ASN A 170 -2.09 6.65 7.20
N GLY A 171 -1.13 6.49 8.11
CA GLY A 171 0.19 7.04 7.91
C GLY A 171 1.11 6.94 9.11
N ARG A 172 2.33 7.42 8.93
CA ARG A 172 3.35 7.46 9.97
C ARG A 172 3.98 8.82 10.03
N ILE A 173 4.20 9.31 11.24
CA ILE A 173 5.01 10.48 11.49
C ILE A 173 6.33 10.07 12.15
N SER A 174 7.41 10.71 11.74
CA SER A 174 8.69 10.61 12.41
C SER A 174 9.26 12.01 12.57
N VAL A 175 9.41 12.43 13.82
CA VAL A 175 10.00 13.73 14.16
C VAL A 175 11.35 13.49 14.83
N THR A 176 12.37 14.11 14.29
CA THR A 176 13.73 14.14 14.85
C THR A 176 14.20 15.58 14.94
N LYS A 177 15.32 15.81 15.61
CA LYS A 177 15.95 17.14 15.67
C LYS A 177 16.19 17.76 14.28
N ALA A 178 16.56 16.96 13.28
CA ALA A 178 16.97 17.45 11.99
C ALA A 178 15.84 17.43 10.95
N LYS A 179 14.91 16.51 11.06
CA LYS A 179 13.94 16.23 10.02
C LYS A 179 12.60 15.77 10.59
N THR A 180 11.53 16.30 10.06
CA THR A 180 10.18 15.79 10.22
C THR A 180 9.76 15.10 8.95
N THR A 181 9.22 13.89 9.06
CA THR A 181 8.80 13.09 7.92
C THR A 181 7.39 12.58 8.16
N VAL A 182 6.50 12.88 7.27
CA VAL A 182 5.10 12.45 7.28
C VAL A 182 4.87 11.53 6.11
N PHE A 183 4.52 10.28 6.39
CA PHE A 183 4.14 9.31 5.38
C PHE A 183 2.62 9.20 5.37
N ARG A 184 2.02 9.31 4.20
CA ARG A 184 0.64 8.96 3.96
C ARG A 184 0.57 7.61 3.28
N TYR A 185 -0.27 6.71 3.79
CA TYR A 185 -0.53 5.41 3.20
C TYR A 185 -1.74 5.49 2.29
N PHE A 186 -1.65 4.86 1.14
CA PHE A 186 -2.75 4.76 0.20
C PHE A 186 -3.16 3.31 0.05
N PHE A 187 -4.43 3.06 0.28
CA PHE A 187 -5.05 1.77 0.04
C PHE A 187 -5.86 1.88 -1.24
N GLY A 188 -5.29 1.51 -2.35
CA GLY A 188 -5.97 1.58 -3.62
C GLY A 188 -5.03 1.41 -4.79
N TRP A 189 -5.60 1.24 -5.97
CA TRP A 189 -4.87 0.98 -7.19
C TRP A 189 -4.26 2.23 -7.82
N GLU A 190 -4.69 3.41 -7.40
CA GLU A 190 -4.37 4.70 -8.00
C GLU A 190 -2.87 5.04 -7.98
N LEU A 191 -2.17 4.61 -6.94
CA LEU A 191 -0.74 4.93 -6.76
C LEU A 191 0.17 3.71 -6.78
N PHE A 192 -0.38 2.51 -6.80
CA PHE A 192 0.42 1.29 -6.66
C PHE A 192 1.31 1.01 -7.84
N TRP A 193 0.90 1.41 -9.03
CA TRP A 193 1.32 0.79 -10.25
C TRP A 193 2.11 1.72 -11.15
N PHE A 194 1.92 3.04 -11.00
CA PHE A 194 2.42 3.99 -11.96
C PHE A 194 3.27 5.08 -11.31
N THR A 195 4.34 5.47 -11.98
CA THR A 195 5.16 6.63 -11.59
C THR A 195 4.45 7.93 -11.92
N LEU A 196 4.92 9.05 -11.33
CA LEU A 196 4.36 10.38 -11.62
C LEU A 196 4.39 10.77 -13.12
N ASP A 197 5.34 10.19 -13.86
CA ASP A 197 5.51 10.47 -15.29
C ASP A 197 4.61 9.60 -16.17
N SER A 198 3.90 8.63 -15.57
CA SER A 198 3.01 7.75 -16.31
C SER A 198 1.68 8.45 -16.62
N PRO A 199 1.15 8.29 -17.84
CA PRO A 199 -0.18 8.78 -18.19
C PRO A 199 -1.31 8.08 -17.43
N TYR A 200 -1.00 6.96 -16.76
CA TYR A 200 -1.94 6.17 -15.96
C TYR A 200 -1.86 6.49 -14.47
N TYR A 201 -0.98 7.41 -14.08
CA TYR A 201 -0.85 7.85 -12.69
C TYR A 201 -2.14 8.52 -12.20
N GLY A 202 -2.62 8.09 -11.04
CA GLY A 202 -3.83 8.64 -10.42
C GLY A 202 -5.15 8.07 -10.95
N LEU A 203 -5.11 7.18 -11.94
CA LEU A 203 -6.31 6.49 -12.42
C LEU A 203 -6.73 5.37 -11.46
N GLY A 204 -8.02 5.29 -11.13
CA GLY A 204 -8.60 4.20 -10.38
C GLY A 204 -8.71 2.91 -11.18
N PHE A 205 -8.98 1.80 -10.50
CA PHE A 205 -9.11 0.49 -11.15
C PHE A 205 -10.15 0.46 -12.27
N THR A 206 -11.29 1.11 -12.08
CA THR A 206 -12.36 1.19 -13.08
C THR A 206 -11.93 1.97 -14.32
N GLU A 207 -11.19 3.04 -14.15
CA GLU A 207 -10.68 3.88 -15.24
C GLU A 207 -9.58 3.15 -16.01
N LEU A 208 -8.68 2.45 -15.30
CA LEU A 208 -7.65 1.61 -15.92
C LEU A 208 -8.26 0.45 -16.70
N ALA A 209 -9.28 -0.21 -16.15
CA ALA A 209 -10.00 -1.27 -16.84
C ALA A 209 -10.74 -0.74 -18.07
N ALA A 210 -11.40 0.40 -17.97
CA ALA A 210 -12.06 1.05 -19.09
C ALA A 210 -11.06 1.43 -20.19
N ALA A 211 -9.92 2.02 -19.85
CA ALA A 211 -8.86 2.35 -20.80
C ALA A 211 -8.30 1.09 -21.46
N ALA A 212 -8.07 0.01 -20.69
CA ALA A 212 -7.56 -1.26 -21.26
C ALA A 212 -8.53 -1.91 -22.25
N VAL A 213 -9.84 -1.80 -22.02
CA VAL A 213 -10.88 -2.42 -22.86
C VAL A 213 -11.28 -1.51 -24.03
N SER A 214 -11.04 -0.20 -23.98
CA SER A 214 -11.43 0.76 -25.02
C SER A 214 -10.88 0.43 -26.40
N GLY A 215 -9.77 -0.29 -26.48
CA GLY A 215 -9.07 -0.61 -27.73
C GLY A 215 -8.40 0.62 -28.37
N GLU A 216 -8.46 1.78 -27.74
CA GLU A 216 -7.79 2.98 -28.17
C GLU A 216 -6.28 2.84 -28.09
N LYS A 217 -5.59 3.58 -28.95
CA LYS A 217 -4.12 3.61 -28.97
C LYS A 217 -3.63 4.90 -28.34
N ASN A 218 -2.56 4.76 -27.56
CA ASN A 218 -1.85 5.91 -27.01
C ASN A 218 -1.07 6.67 -28.12
N GLU A 219 -0.43 7.76 -27.75
CA GLU A 219 0.38 8.60 -28.64
C GLU A 219 1.51 7.81 -29.34
N ASN A 220 1.96 6.71 -28.75
CA ASN A 220 2.99 5.82 -29.32
C ASN A 220 2.41 4.73 -30.23
N GLY A 221 1.12 4.74 -30.51
CA GLY A 221 0.44 3.78 -31.37
C GLY A 221 0.21 2.40 -30.73
N GLN A 222 0.47 2.24 -29.43
CA GLN A 222 0.21 1.04 -28.66
C GLN A 222 -1.20 1.07 -28.07
N THR A 223 -1.84 -0.08 -27.96
CA THR A 223 -3.11 -0.17 -27.21
C THR A 223 -2.89 0.16 -25.74
N HIS A 224 -3.84 0.82 -25.10
CA HIS A 224 -3.76 1.15 -23.67
C HIS A 224 -3.53 -0.10 -22.81
N ALA A 225 -4.15 -1.22 -23.16
CA ALA A 225 -3.93 -2.50 -22.47
C ALA A 225 -2.45 -2.92 -22.45
N LEU A 226 -1.77 -2.83 -23.59
CA LEU A 226 -0.34 -3.17 -23.70
C LEU A 226 0.53 -2.15 -22.95
N ALA A 227 0.21 -0.87 -23.07
CA ALA A 227 0.95 0.19 -22.40
C ALA A 227 0.80 0.12 -20.87
N ILE A 228 -0.42 -0.11 -20.36
CA ILE A 228 -0.70 -0.35 -18.94
C ILE A 228 0.08 -1.57 -18.45
N PHE A 229 0.05 -2.68 -19.20
CA PHE A 229 0.77 -3.91 -18.83
C PHE A 229 2.29 -3.68 -18.78
N GLN A 230 2.84 -2.98 -19.76
CA GLN A 230 4.27 -2.68 -19.80
C GLN A 230 4.68 -1.76 -18.66
N ASP A 231 3.92 -0.70 -18.43
CA ASP A 231 4.20 0.25 -17.37
C ASP A 231 4.09 -0.39 -15.98
N PHE A 232 3.10 -1.27 -15.80
CA PHE A 232 2.95 -2.08 -14.62
C PHE A 232 4.12 -3.04 -14.39
N TRP A 233 4.50 -3.81 -15.41
CA TRP A 233 5.48 -4.90 -15.26
C TRP A 233 6.92 -4.40 -15.21
N PHE A 234 7.23 -3.32 -15.93
CA PHE A 234 8.55 -2.72 -15.97
C PHE A 234 8.72 -1.53 -15.03
N ASN A 235 7.68 -1.20 -14.29
CA ASN A 235 7.73 -0.13 -13.31
C ASN A 235 8.81 -0.43 -12.25
N PRO A 236 9.76 0.50 -12.01
CA PRO A 236 10.83 0.33 -11.02
C PRO A 236 10.32 0.09 -9.59
N MET A 237 9.03 0.33 -9.34
CA MET A 237 8.38 0.09 -8.04
C MET A 237 8.34 -1.39 -7.63
N TRP A 238 8.33 -2.31 -8.61
CA TRP A 238 8.26 -3.75 -8.39
C TRP A 238 9.62 -4.43 -8.36
N ARG A 239 10.68 -3.71 -8.66
CA ARG A 239 12.03 -4.28 -8.54
C ARG A 239 12.46 -4.16 -7.09
N PRO A 240 12.61 -5.27 -6.36
CA PRO A 240 13.33 -5.26 -5.11
C PRO A 240 14.71 -4.68 -5.39
N GLY A 241 15.10 -3.68 -4.61
CA GLY A 241 16.41 -3.05 -4.68
C GLY A 241 17.50 -4.00 -4.25
#